data_05947b2c5bb190ccb6be79cb8bbf2ec7
#
_entry.id   05947b2c5bb190ccb6be79cb8bbf2ec7
#
_cell.length_a   1.000
_cell.length_b   1.000
_cell.length_c   1.000
_cell.angle_alpha   90.00
_cell.angle_beta   90.00
_cell.angle_gamma   90.00
#
_symmetry.space_group_name_H-M   'P 1'
#
loop_
_entity.id
_entity.type
_entity.pdbx_description
1 polymer ?
#
loop_
_entity_poly.entity_id
_entity_poly.type
_entity_poly.pdbx_seq_one_letter_code
_entity_poly.pdbx_strand_id
1 'polypeptide(L)'
;MRHLKLFSLISRYMSIITLIIIISYTQGKASNQQDLIKSKIEDFFANLHTLDADFIQVSPSGEVSNGKLLLDLPGKLRLDYINPNNILITCKGFWIVVQDRNSKSTNNIPLQQTPFSILLDKKINFNNKKIILNFKQELGIVTLKVQIAENEEIGELIMEFSEEPLMLKKWIIKDIVGDETTVLIQNAKFNRDLPFILFFPEDFPEPNN
;
A
#
# COMPACT_ATOMS: atom_id res chain seq x y z
N MET A 1 31.29 -10.24 -58.84
CA MET A 1 30.12 -9.47 -58.31
C MET A 1 29.09 -10.29 -57.53
N ARG A 2 28.94 -11.58 -57.73
CA ARG A 2 27.96 -12.43 -56.99
C ARG A 2 28.35 -12.71 -55.53
N HIS A 3 29.61 -12.85 -55.20
CA HIS A 3 30.09 -13.16 -53.85
C HIS A 3 29.98 -11.99 -52.86
N LEU A 4 30.07 -10.73 -53.31
CA LEU A 4 29.89 -9.55 -52.45
C LEU A 4 28.45 -9.40 -51.95
N LYS A 5 27.45 -9.72 -52.79
CA LYS A 5 26.02 -9.66 -52.41
C LYS A 5 25.65 -10.72 -51.37
N LEU A 6 26.25 -11.90 -51.48
CA LEU A 6 26.01 -12.97 -50.50
C LEU A 6 26.55 -12.64 -49.11
N PHE A 7 27.74 -12.05 -49.05
CA PHE A 7 28.39 -11.63 -47.79
C PHE A 7 27.57 -10.52 -47.07
N SER A 8 27.02 -9.57 -47.82
CA SER A 8 26.19 -8.51 -47.25
C SER A 8 24.85 -9.04 -46.72
N LEU A 9 24.27 -10.04 -47.37
CA LEU A 9 23.04 -10.70 -46.87
C LEU A 9 23.30 -11.48 -45.56
N ILE A 10 24.35 -12.26 -45.50
CA ILE A 10 24.72 -13.03 -44.30
C ILE A 10 24.98 -12.09 -43.10
N SER A 11 25.70 -10.97 -43.34
CA SER A 11 25.95 -9.95 -42.31
C SER A 11 24.65 -9.33 -41.77
N ARG A 12 23.69 -9.02 -42.65
CA ARG A 12 22.38 -8.49 -42.24
C ARG A 12 21.56 -9.50 -41.42
N TYR A 13 21.53 -10.76 -41.78
CA TYR A 13 20.86 -11.81 -41.02
C TYR A 13 21.54 -12.10 -39.67
N MET A 14 22.85 -12.08 -39.61
CA MET A 14 23.58 -12.21 -38.34
C MET A 14 23.31 -11.04 -37.39
N SER A 15 23.21 -9.81 -37.90
CA SER A 15 22.84 -8.64 -37.06
C SER A 15 21.40 -8.71 -36.52
N ILE A 16 20.47 -9.24 -37.32
CA ILE A 16 19.07 -9.44 -36.86
C ILE A 16 19.00 -10.53 -35.80
N ILE A 17 19.70 -11.64 -35.97
CA ILE A 17 19.73 -12.74 -34.99
C ILE A 17 20.36 -12.28 -33.68
N THR A 18 21.44 -11.53 -33.69
CA THR A 18 22.05 -10.95 -32.48
C THR A 18 21.11 -9.98 -31.77
N LEU A 19 20.36 -9.16 -32.51
CA LEU A 19 19.39 -8.21 -31.94
C LEU A 19 18.23 -8.98 -31.23
N ILE A 20 17.72 -10.04 -31.87
CA ILE A 20 16.63 -10.88 -31.28
C ILE A 20 17.11 -11.56 -30.00
N ILE A 21 18.34 -12.07 -29.97
CA ILE A 21 18.92 -12.70 -28.77
C ILE A 21 19.05 -11.68 -27.63
N ILE A 22 19.51 -10.47 -27.89
CA ILE A 22 19.64 -9.42 -26.87
C ILE A 22 18.28 -9.02 -26.29
N ILE A 23 17.24 -8.91 -27.12
CA ILE A 23 15.88 -8.58 -26.67
C ILE A 23 15.33 -9.71 -25.77
N SER A 24 15.56 -10.96 -26.11
CA SER A 24 15.12 -12.11 -25.30
C SER A 24 15.81 -12.17 -23.93
N TYR A 25 17.09 -11.82 -23.84
CA TYR A 25 17.84 -11.77 -22.58
C TYR A 25 17.36 -10.63 -21.64
N THR A 26 16.93 -9.49 -22.17
CA THR A 26 16.44 -8.37 -21.36
C THR A 26 15.06 -8.65 -20.77
N GLN A 27 14.18 -9.32 -21.51
CA GLN A 27 12.84 -9.70 -21.02
C GLN A 27 12.89 -10.75 -19.89
N GLY A 28 13.81 -11.73 -19.98
CA GLY A 28 13.96 -12.74 -18.93
C GLY A 28 14.46 -12.17 -17.60
N LYS A 29 15.32 -11.16 -17.61
CA LYS A 29 15.82 -10.50 -16.40
C LYS A 29 14.76 -9.64 -15.72
N ALA A 30 13.92 -8.92 -16.49
CA ALA A 30 12.87 -8.08 -15.96
C ALA A 30 11.76 -8.92 -15.26
N SER A 31 11.38 -10.05 -15.84
CA SER A 31 10.40 -10.99 -15.23
C SER A 31 10.91 -11.54 -13.89
N ASN A 32 12.14 -12.01 -13.83
CA ASN A 32 12.73 -12.54 -12.59
C ASN A 32 12.83 -11.49 -11.48
N GLN A 33 13.08 -10.23 -11.82
CA GLN A 33 13.18 -9.15 -10.84
C GLN A 33 11.81 -8.77 -10.26
N GLN A 34 10.76 -8.74 -11.08
CA GLN A 34 9.38 -8.51 -10.61
C GLN A 34 8.91 -9.64 -9.70
N ASP A 35 9.18 -10.89 -10.05
CA ASP A 35 8.81 -12.03 -9.21
C ASP A 35 9.53 -12.02 -7.86
N LEU A 36 10.80 -11.62 -7.83
CA LEU A 36 11.57 -11.48 -6.60
C LEU A 36 11.00 -10.37 -5.69
N ILE A 37 10.67 -9.21 -6.24
CA ILE A 37 10.06 -8.10 -5.47
C ILE A 37 8.68 -8.50 -4.97
N LYS A 38 7.89 -9.16 -5.78
CA LYS A 38 6.59 -9.71 -5.39
C LYS A 38 6.73 -10.62 -4.17
N SER A 39 7.64 -11.58 -4.22
CA SER A 39 7.92 -12.49 -3.11
C SER A 39 8.36 -11.74 -1.84
N LYS A 40 9.26 -10.75 -1.97
CA LYS A 40 9.69 -9.93 -0.82
C LYS A 40 8.53 -9.18 -0.17
N ILE A 41 7.58 -8.65 -0.94
CA ILE A 41 6.40 -7.97 -0.40
C ILE A 41 5.43 -8.97 0.23
N GLU A 42 5.22 -10.14 -0.38
CA GLU A 42 4.44 -11.23 0.23
C GLU A 42 5.01 -11.63 1.59
N ASP A 43 6.32 -11.82 1.67
CA ASP A 43 7.04 -12.13 2.92
C ASP A 43 6.93 -11.01 3.94
N PHE A 44 7.00 -9.74 3.51
CA PHE A 44 6.81 -8.59 4.39
C PHE A 44 5.44 -8.65 5.06
N PHE A 45 4.36 -8.81 4.29
CA PHE A 45 3.00 -8.88 4.85
C PHE A 45 2.73 -10.18 5.63
N ALA A 46 3.32 -11.29 5.23
CA ALA A 46 3.21 -12.55 5.96
C ALA A 46 3.83 -12.47 7.37
N ASN A 47 4.91 -11.69 7.51
CA ASN A 47 5.64 -11.51 8.77
C ASN A 47 5.22 -10.25 9.55
N LEU A 48 4.40 -9.39 8.97
CA LEU A 48 3.87 -8.21 9.66
C LEU A 48 2.70 -8.62 10.56
N HIS A 49 2.90 -8.53 11.87
CA HIS A 49 1.84 -8.74 12.86
C HIS A 49 1.36 -7.41 13.42
N THR A 50 2.27 -6.57 13.87
CA THR A 50 1.94 -5.27 14.42
C THR A 50 2.86 -4.18 13.86
N LEU A 51 2.34 -2.96 13.81
CA LEU A 51 3.08 -1.75 13.48
C LEU A 51 2.74 -0.67 14.50
N ASP A 52 3.76 -0.08 15.12
CA ASP A 52 3.69 1.14 15.94
C ASP A 52 4.54 2.20 15.26
N ALA A 53 3.91 3.28 14.79
CA ALA A 53 4.59 4.33 14.03
C ALA A 53 4.00 5.71 14.32
N ASP A 54 4.76 6.74 13.99
CA ASP A 54 4.23 8.07 13.81
C ASP A 54 3.80 8.24 12.35
N PHE A 55 2.78 9.06 12.08
CA PHE A 55 2.37 9.36 10.72
C PHE A 55 2.24 10.86 10.48
N ILE A 56 2.43 11.24 9.21
CA ILE A 56 2.04 12.55 8.67
C ILE A 56 1.07 12.28 7.53
N GLN A 57 -0.09 12.90 7.59
CA GLN A 57 -1.10 12.83 6.54
C GLN A 57 -1.21 14.15 5.81
N VAL A 58 -1.33 14.07 4.49
CA VAL A 58 -1.68 15.19 3.62
C VAL A 58 -3.02 14.88 2.97
N SER A 59 -4.02 15.73 3.21
CA SER A 59 -5.35 15.61 2.63
C SER A 59 -5.38 16.09 1.17
N PRO A 60 -6.43 15.81 0.39
CA PRO A 60 -6.59 16.32 -0.96
C PRO A 60 -6.55 17.85 -1.05
N SER A 61 -6.98 18.55 0.01
CA SER A 61 -6.90 20.01 0.10
C SER A 61 -5.50 20.55 0.41
N GLY A 62 -4.53 19.67 0.69
CA GLY A 62 -3.18 20.04 1.12
C GLY A 62 -3.04 20.28 2.63
N GLU A 63 -4.11 20.06 3.41
CA GLU A 63 -4.03 20.15 4.86
C GLU A 63 -3.13 19.04 5.42
N VAL A 64 -2.24 19.40 6.35
CA VAL A 64 -1.30 18.49 6.98
C VAL A 64 -1.75 18.16 8.40
N SER A 65 -1.87 16.88 8.70
CA SER A 65 -2.16 16.35 10.03
C SER A 65 -1.09 15.34 10.42
N ASN A 66 -0.93 15.09 11.69
CA ASN A 66 0.00 14.08 12.20
C ASN A 66 -0.57 13.35 13.40
N GLY A 67 0.03 12.23 13.74
CA GLY A 67 -0.43 11.43 14.86
C GLY A 67 0.30 10.11 15.02
N LYS A 68 -0.33 9.22 15.78
CA LYS A 68 0.11 7.86 16.06
C LYS A 68 -0.69 6.86 15.22
N LEU A 69 0.04 5.95 14.59
CA LEU A 69 -0.50 4.81 13.86
C LEU A 69 -0.18 3.53 14.61
N LEU A 70 -1.21 2.74 14.91
CA LEU A 70 -1.06 1.37 15.38
C LEU A 70 -1.83 0.43 14.46
N LEU A 71 -1.17 -0.66 14.06
CA LEU A 71 -1.79 -1.79 13.37
C LEU A 71 -1.58 -3.04 14.20
N ASP A 72 -2.58 -3.92 14.24
CA ASP A 72 -2.47 -5.30 14.73
C ASP A 72 -3.27 -6.18 13.77
N LEU A 73 -2.55 -6.85 12.87
CA LEU A 73 -3.12 -7.62 11.78
C LEU A 73 -3.54 -9.04 12.21
N PRO A 74 -4.70 -9.48 11.76
CA PRO A 74 -5.65 -8.80 10.89
C PRO A 74 -6.64 -7.90 11.62
N GLY A 75 -7.14 -6.89 10.89
CA GLY A 75 -8.40 -6.22 11.21
C GLY A 75 -8.38 -5.18 12.32
N LYS A 76 -7.20 -4.79 12.85
CA LYS A 76 -7.14 -3.76 13.89
C LYS A 76 -6.27 -2.59 13.44
N LEU A 77 -6.81 -1.39 13.62
CA LEU A 77 -6.19 -0.12 13.29
C LEU A 77 -6.50 0.91 14.36
N ARG A 78 -5.55 1.74 14.70
CA ARG A 78 -5.73 3.01 15.40
C ARG A 78 -4.94 4.09 14.71
N LEU A 79 -5.62 5.17 14.33
CA LEU A 79 -5.02 6.43 13.94
C LEU A 79 -5.45 7.47 14.97
N ASP A 80 -4.50 7.96 15.74
CA ASP A 80 -4.73 8.93 16.82
C ASP A 80 -4.11 10.26 16.38
N TYR A 81 -4.94 11.17 15.88
CA TYR A 81 -4.49 12.46 15.38
C TYR A 81 -4.18 13.39 16.55
N ILE A 82 -3.02 14.02 16.46
CA ILE A 82 -2.59 15.07 17.37
C ILE A 82 -3.00 16.41 16.78
N ASN A 83 -3.26 17.39 17.63
CA ASN A 83 -3.72 18.73 17.21
C ASN A 83 -3.25 19.16 15.80
N PRO A 84 -4.11 19.85 15.02
CA PRO A 84 -5.34 20.51 15.48
C PRO A 84 -6.59 19.62 15.44
N ASN A 85 -6.58 18.50 14.74
CA ASN A 85 -7.81 17.80 14.36
C ASN A 85 -8.45 16.95 15.47
N ASN A 86 -7.69 16.54 16.49
CA ASN A 86 -8.18 15.77 17.64
C ASN A 86 -9.16 14.61 17.29
N ILE A 87 -8.86 13.94 16.16
CA ILE A 87 -9.63 12.82 15.62
C ILE A 87 -9.02 11.51 16.09
N LEU A 88 -9.87 10.56 16.42
CA LEU A 88 -9.50 9.17 16.64
C LEU A 88 -10.20 8.29 15.62
N ILE A 89 -9.44 7.50 14.87
CA ILE A 89 -9.96 6.46 14.00
C ILE A 89 -9.54 5.13 14.56
N THR A 90 -10.50 4.26 14.85
CA THR A 90 -10.24 2.88 15.28
C THR A 90 -10.94 1.90 14.36
N CYS A 91 -10.34 0.73 14.19
CA CYS A 91 -10.97 -0.41 13.55
C CYS A 91 -10.71 -1.66 14.39
N LYS A 92 -11.76 -2.44 14.61
CA LYS A 92 -11.70 -3.75 15.24
C LYS A 92 -12.73 -4.66 14.58
N GLY A 93 -12.28 -5.38 13.55
CA GLY A 93 -13.14 -6.29 12.80
C GLY A 93 -13.88 -5.61 11.65
N PHE A 94 -15.17 -5.36 11.76
CA PHE A 94 -16.03 -4.99 10.62
C PHE A 94 -16.24 -3.49 10.43
N TRP A 95 -15.94 -2.68 11.44
CA TRP A 95 -16.26 -1.26 11.44
C TRP A 95 -15.01 -0.40 11.65
N ILE A 96 -14.90 0.64 10.85
CA ILE A 96 -14.07 1.79 11.15
C ILE A 96 -14.93 2.78 11.93
N VAL A 97 -14.46 3.16 13.10
CA VAL A 97 -15.11 4.13 13.99
C VAL A 97 -14.28 5.41 13.94
N VAL A 98 -14.87 6.49 13.47
CA VAL A 98 -14.28 7.83 13.42
C VAL A 98 -14.89 8.67 14.51
N GLN A 99 -14.07 9.14 15.43
CA GLN A 99 -14.48 9.97 16.56
C GLN A 99 -13.83 11.33 16.49
N ASP A 100 -14.62 12.38 16.57
CA ASP A 100 -14.14 13.75 16.79
C ASP A 100 -14.29 14.06 18.29
N ARG A 101 -13.16 14.20 18.98
CA ARG A 101 -13.12 14.47 20.42
C ARG A 101 -13.58 15.88 20.76
N ASN A 102 -13.51 16.83 19.81
CA ASN A 102 -13.94 18.22 20.03
C ASN A 102 -15.46 18.30 20.03
N SER A 103 -16.11 17.71 19.03
CA SER A 103 -17.58 17.67 18.92
C SER A 103 -18.22 16.51 19.69
N LYS A 104 -17.42 15.55 20.18
CA LYS A 104 -17.86 14.28 20.79
C LYS A 104 -18.76 13.46 19.86
N SER A 105 -18.54 13.58 18.56
CA SER A 105 -19.30 12.83 17.56
C SER A 105 -18.61 11.52 17.19
N THR A 106 -19.41 10.52 16.84
CA THR A 106 -18.94 9.21 16.39
C THR A 106 -19.63 8.83 15.09
N ASN A 107 -18.85 8.42 14.09
CA ASN A 107 -19.35 7.90 12.84
C ASN A 107 -18.79 6.49 12.59
N ASN A 108 -19.64 5.57 12.13
CA ASN A 108 -19.26 4.18 11.84
C ASN A 108 -19.31 3.92 10.33
N ILE A 109 -18.22 3.44 9.76
CA ILE A 109 -18.08 3.13 8.34
C ILE A 109 -17.75 1.63 8.22
N PRO A 110 -18.47 0.86 7.38
CA PRO A 110 -18.12 -0.53 7.14
C PRO A 110 -16.70 -0.63 6.56
N LEU A 111 -15.82 -1.43 7.17
CA LEU A 111 -14.43 -1.63 6.72
C LEU A 111 -14.37 -2.03 5.24
N GLN A 112 -15.28 -2.90 4.81
CA GLN A 112 -15.33 -3.41 3.42
C GLN A 112 -15.68 -2.36 2.37
N GLN A 113 -16.14 -1.18 2.79
CA GLN A 113 -16.42 -0.03 1.91
C GLN A 113 -15.25 0.95 1.86
N THR A 114 -14.10 0.57 2.39
CA THR A 114 -12.92 1.43 2.44
C THR A 114 -11.68 0.70 1.91
N PRO A 115 -10.69 1.40 1.36
CA PRO A 115 -9.41 0.82 0.95
C PRO A 115 -8.62 0.20 2.13
N PHE A 116 -8.95 0.54 3.37
CA PHE A 116 -8.36 -0.07 4.56
C PHE A 116 -8.67 -1.57 4.68
N SER A 117 -9.73 -2.06 4.03
CA SER A 117 -10.03 -3.50 3.97
C SER A 117 -8.86 -4.29 3.38
N ILE A 118 -8.13 -3.70 2.43
CA ILE A 118 -6.95 -4.30 1.81
C ILE A 118 -5.76 -4.29 2.77
N LEU A 119 -5.51 -3.15 3.41
CA LEU A 119 -4.38 -2.97 4.33
C LEU A 119 -4.52 -3.84 5.58
N LEU A 120 -5.75 -4.01 6.08
CA LEU A 120 -6.04 -4.75 7.32
C LEU A 120 -6.25 -6.25 7.08
N ASP A 121 -6.18 -6.73 5.85
CA ASP A 121 -6.14 -8.16 5.59
C ASP A 121 -4.76 -8.72 5.99
N LYS A 122 -4.76 -9.91 6.60
CA LYS A 122 -3.52 -10.59 7.03
C LYS A 122 -2.65 -11.03 5.84
N LYS A 123 -3.27 -11.18 4.66
CA LYS A 123 -2.59 -11.71 3.49
C LYS A 123 -3.02 -10.96 2.24
N ILE A 124 -2.18 -10.06 1.77
CA ILE A 124 -2.31 -9.61 0.39
C ILE A 124 -1.97 -10.82 -0.49
N ASN A 125 -3.00 -11.48 -1.00
CA ASN A 125 -2.83 -12.64 -1.87
C ASN A 125 -2.69 -12.16 -3.32
N PHE A 126 -1.46 -12.15 -3.81
CA PHE A 126 -1.15 -11.75 -5.19
C PHE A 126 -1.75 -12.67 -6.28
N ASN A 127 -2.25 -13.83 -5.88
CA ASN A 127 -2.95 -14.74 -6.79
C ASN A 127 -4.47 -14.60 -6.71
N ASN A 128 -4.98 -13.70 -5.88
CA ASN A 128 -6.41 -13.43 -5.78
C ASN A 128 -6.86 -12.63 -7.02
N LYS A 129 -7.67 -13.24 -7.88
CA LYS A 129 -8.22 -12.60 -9.09
C LYS A 129 -9.13 -11.39 -8.80
N LYS A 130 -9.58 -11.23 -7.57
CA LYS A 130 -10.41 -10.09 -7.13
C LYS A 130 -9.59 -8.85 -6.83
N ILE A 131 -8.27 -8.94 -6.82
CA ILE A 131 -7.37 -7.84 -6.52
C ILE A 131 -6.53 -7.55 -7.76
N ILE A 132 -6.61 -6.32 -8.28
CA ILE A 132 -5.74 -5.82 -9.33
C ILE A 132 -4.47 -5.30 -8.67
N LEU A 133 -3.33 -5.83 -9.09
CA LEU A 133 -2.03 -5.45 -8.57
C LEU A 133 -1.16 -4.89 -9.68
N ASN A 134 -0.53 -3.77 -9.42
CA ASN A 134 0.48 -3.20 -10.29
C ASN A 134 1.74 -2.88 -9.47
N PHE A 135 2.89 -3.31 -9.97
CA PHE A 135 4.21 -3.10 -9.37
C PHE A 135 5.03 -2.16 -10.22
N LYS A 136 5.66 -1.21 -9.58
CA LYS A 136 6.67 -0.35 -10.19
C LYS A 136 7.88 -0.30 -9.26
N GLN A 137 9.07 -0.45 -9.84
CA GLN A 137 10.34 -0.33 -9.11
C GLN A 137 11.19 0.73 -9.81
N GLU A 138 11.50 1.80 -9.10
CA GLU A 138 12.32 2.88 -9.59
C GLU A 138 13.13 3.52 -8.45
N LEU A 139 14.41 3.76 -8.69
CA LEU A 139 15.28 4.52 -7.78
C LEU A 139 15.27 4.07 -6.32
N GLY A 140 15.23 2.75 -6.08
CA GLY A 140 15.22 2.17 -4.72
C GLY A 140 13.87 2.27 -4.02
N ILE A 141 12.80 2.58 -4.75
CA ILE A 141 11.42 2.60 -4.27
C ILE A 141 10.63 1.53 -5.01
N VAL A 142 9.90 0.74 -4.26
CA VAL A 142 8.92 -0.21 -4.79
C VAL A 142 7.53 0.34 -4.52
N THR A 143 6.77 0.57 -5.57
CA THR A 143 5.37 1.00 -5.52
C THR A 143 4.48 -0.19 -5.81
N LEU A 144 3.55 -0.49 -4.90
CA LEU A 144 2.49 -1.47 -5.06
C LEU A 144 1.15 -0.74 -5.11
N LYS A 145 0.45 -0.85 -6.23
CA LYS A 145 -0.92 -0.37 -6.38
C LYS A 145 -1.87 -1.55 -6.24
N VAL A 146 -2.87 -1.40 -5.39
CA VAL A 146 -3.88 -2.42 -5.08
C VAL A 146 -5.27 -1.86 -5.27
N GLN A 147 -6.12 -2.57 -6.00
CA GLN A 147 -7.51 -2.22 -6.26
C GLN A 147 -8.38 -3.48 -6.20
N ILE A 148 -9.60 -3.36 -5.71
CA ILE A 148 -10.56 -4.46 -5.71
C ILE A 148 -11.27 -4.48 -7.07
N ALA A 149 -11.06 -5.55 -7.86
CA ALA A 149 -11.56 -5.66 -9.24
C ALA A 149 -13.09 -5.64 -9.38
N GLU A 150 -13.81 -6.10 -8.34
CA GLU A 150 -15.26 -6.21 -8.35
C GLU A 150 -15.97 -4.98 -7.75
N ASN A 151 -15.22 -4.02 -7.20
CA ASN A 151 -15.78 -2.85 -6.54
C ASN A 151 -14.87 -1.63 -6.71
N GLU A 152 -15.01 -0.96 -7.85
CA GLU A 152 -14.28 0.28 -8.16
C GLU A 152 -14.68 1.44 -7.23
N GLU A 153 -15.86 1.36 -6.59
CA GLU A 153 -16.34 2.38 -5.64
C GLU A 153 -15.51 2.46 -4.34
N ILE A 154 -14.67 1.47 -4.07
CA ILE A 154 -13.78 1.47 -2.90
C ILE A 154 -12.57 2.37 -3.11
N GLY A 155 -12.19 2.66 -4.36
CA GLY A 155 -10.98 3.39 -4.71
C GLY A 155 -9.73 2.49 -4.73
N GLU A 156 -8.55 3.12 -4.66
CA GLU A 156 -7.26 2.47 -4.80
C GLU A 156 -6.39 2.69 -3.55
N LEU A 157 -5.60 1.68 -3.21
CA LEU A 157 -4.53 1.79 -2.22
C LEU A 157 -3.18 1.67 -2.94
N ILE A 158 -2.34 2.69 -2.80
CA ILE A 158 -0.98 2.69 -3.32
C ILE A 158 -0.03 2.65 -2.11
N MET A 159 0.88 1.70 -2.10
CA MET A 159 1.88 1.56 -1.04
C MET A 159 3.27 1.73 -1.62
N GLU A 160 4.10 2.54 -0.96
CA GLU A 160 5.50 2.74 -1.33
C GLU A 160 6.41 2.18 -0.24
N PHE A 161 7.36 1.38 -0.68
CA PHE A 161 8.38 0.76 0.17
C PHE A 161 9.75 1.26 -0.24
N SER A 162 10.66 1.42 0.73
CA SER A 162 12.09 1.39 0.41
C SER A 162 12.46 -0.02 -0.01
N GLU A 163 13.44 -0.16 -0.92
CA GLU A 163 13.83 -1.47 -1.43
C GLU A 163 14.77 -2.21 -0.46
N GLU A 164 15.73 -1.51 0.13
CA GLU A 164 16.75 -2.09 1.01
C GLU A 164 17.01 -1.17 2.22
N PRO A 165 16.61 -1.59 3.43
CA PRO A 165 15.72 -2.72 3.70
C PRO A 165 14.30 -2.48 3.18
N LEU A 166 13.56 -3.55 2.86
CA LEU A 166 12.17 -3.43 2.45
C LEU A 166 11.32 -2.96 3.63
N MET A 167 10.85 -1.73 3.56
CA MET A 167 10.04 -1.13 4.63
C MET A 167 8.94 -0.27 4.03
N LEU A 168 7.73 -0.40 4.54
CA LEU A 168 6.62 0.48 4.18
C LEU A 168 6.91 1.92 4.65
N LYS A 169 6.93 2.87 3.71
CA LYS A 169 7.24 4.27 3.95
C LYS A 169 6.06 5.19 3.80
N LYS A 170 5.14 4.83 2.91
CA LYS A 170 4.00 5.68 2.56
C LYS A 170 2.87 4.81 2.03
N TRP A 171 1.66 5.23 2.28
CA TRP A 171 0.51 4.82 1.47
C TRP A 171 -0.27 6.02 0.98
N ILE A 172 -0.97 5.84 -0.12
CA ILE A 172 -1.88 6.81 -0.69
C ILE A 172 -3.21 6.09 -0.86
N ILE A 173 -4.27 6.70 -0.36
CA ILE A 173 -5.64 6.30 -0.61
C ILE A 173 -6.17 7.23 -1.66
N LYS A 174 -6.58 6.66 -2.78
CA LYS A 174 -7.24 7.40 -3.85
C LYS A 174 -8.69 6.96 -3.92
N ASP A 175 -9.59 7.92 -3.77
CA ASP A 175 -11.02 7.66 -3.83
C ASP A 175 -11.54 7.60 -5.29
N ILE A 176 -12.84 7.36 -5.44
CA ILE A 176 -13.49 7.22 -6.77
C ILE A 176 -13.52 8.50 -7.59
N VAL A 177 -13.45 9.67 -6.95
CA VAL A 177 -13.41 10.96 -7.66
C VAL A 177 -11.99 11.39 -8.01
N GLY A 178 -10.99 10.63 -7.52
CA GLY A 178 -9.58 10.85 -7.79
C GLY A 178 -8.86 11.67 -6.73
N ASP A 179 -9.52 11.97 -5.63
CA ASP A 179 -8.91 12.66 -4.49
C ASP A 179 -7.91 11.75 -3.76
N GLU A 180 -6.74 12.29 -3.47
CA GLU A 180 -5.64 11.52 -2.87
C GLU A 180 -5.35 11.97 -1.45
N THR A 181 -5.41 11.02 -0.51
CA THR A 181 -4.92 11.19 0.85
C THR A 181 -3.61 10.44 0.99
N THR A 182 -2.54 11.16 1.26
CA THR A 182 -1.20 10.60 1.46
C THR A 182 -0.88 10.46 2.94
N VAL A 183 -0.35 9.30 3.35
CA VAL A 183 0.12 9.03 4.71
C VAL A 183 1.57 8.59 4.66
N LEU A 184 2.45 9.39 5.23
CA LEU A 184 3.87 9.09 5.43
C LEU A 184 4.06 8.40 6.78
N ILE A 185 4.84 7.33 6.81
CA ILE A 185 5.12 6.52 8.00
C ILE A 185 6.53 6.84 8.50
N GLN A 186 6.62 7.19 9.77
CA GLN A 186 7.86 7.55 10.44
C GLN A 186 8.06 6.73 11.72
N ASN A 187 9.30 6.56 12.15
CA ASN A 187 9.65 5.90 13.42
C ASN A 187 9.00 4.51 13.60
N ALA A 188 8.81 3.78 12.49
CA ALA A 188 8.12 2.51 12.46
C ALA A 188 8.84 1.46 13.31
N LYS A 189 8.08 0.79 14.19
CA LYS A 189 8.48 -0.35 15.01
C LYS A 189 7.56 -1.50 14.69
N PHE A 190 8.13 -2.59 14.22
CA PHE A 190 7.39 -3.76 13.77
C PHE A 190 7.34 -4.83 14.85
N ASN A 191 6.26 -5.60 14.87
CA ASN A 191 6.08 -6.82 15.63
C ASN A 191 6.30 -6.66 17.15
N ARG A 192 5.84 -5.51 17.69
CA ARG A 192 5.80 -5.26 19.13
C ARG A 192 4.46 -5.67 19.71
N ASP A 193 4.44 -6.08 20.95
CA ASP A 193 3.19 -6.34 21.67
C ASP A 193 2.40 -5.03 21.82
N LEU A 194 1.16 -5.03 21.36
CA LEU A 194 0.23 -3.92 21.49
C LEU A 194 -0.96 -4.36 22.33
N PRO A 195 -1.26 -3.67 23.46
CA PRO A 195 -2.44 -3.96 24.25
C PRO A 195 -3.74 -3.87 23.44
N PHE A 196 -4.55 -4.90 23.48
CA PHE A 196 -5.80 -4.99 22.72
C PHE A 196 -6.76 -3.82 22.96
N ILE A 197 -6.73 -3.25 24.17
CA ILE A 197 -7.59 -2.11 24.55
C ILE A 197 -7.33 -0.86 23.68
N LEU A 198 -6.14 -0.72 23.10
CA LEU A 198 -5.80 0.43 22.24
C LEU A 198 -6.65 0.53 20.97
N PHE A 199 -7.27 -0.57 20.55
CA PHE A 199 -8.07 -0.62 19.32
C PHE A 199 -9.55 -0.39 19.54
N PHE A 200 -9.97 -0.06 20.76
CA PHE A 200 -11.34 0.34 21.04
C PHE A 200 -11.53 1.84 20.83
N PRO A 201 -12.73 2.26 20.39
CA PRO A 201 -13.12 3.65 20.44
C PRO A 201 -13.17 4.15 21.90
N GLU A 202 -13.09 5.46 22.07
CA GLU A 202 -13.27 6.11 23.36
C GLU A 202 -14.75 6.21 23.70
N ASP A 203 -15.08 6.06 24.99
CA ASP A 203 -16.44 6.30 25.48
C ASP A 203 -16.65 7.81 25.61
N PHE A 204 -17.62 8.35 24.87
CA PHE A 204 -18.11 9.70 25.11
C PHE A 204 -19.31 9.64 26.04
N PRO A 205 -19.26 10.30 27.21
CA PRO A 205 -20.42 10.34 28.09
C PRO A 205 -21.59 10.99 27.38
N GLU A 206 -22.77 10.38 27.51
CA GLU A 206 -24.02 10.99 27.05
C GLU A 206 -24.16 12.39 27.64
N PRO A 207 -24.61 13.38 26.84
CA PRO A 207 -24.90 14.70 27.39
C PRO A 207 -25.94 14.53 28.53
N ASN A 208 -25.58 14.99 29.72
CA ASN A 208 -26.52 14.97 30.86
C ASN A 208 -27.79 15.75 30.45
N ASN A 209 -28.88 15.05 30.27
CA ASN A 209 -30.21 15.62 30.10
C ASN A 209 -30.67 16.33 31.38
#